data_315bf9d88a09421d4690c4e915ca907b
#
_entry.id   315bf9d88a09421d4690c4e915ca907b
#
_cell.length_a   1.000
_cell.length_b   1.000
_cell.length_c   1.000
_cell.angle_alpha   90.00
_cell.angle_beta   90.00
_cell.angle_gamma   90.00
#
_symmetry.space_group_name_H-M   'P 1'
#
loop_
_entity.id
_entity.type
_entity.pdbx_description
1 polymer ?
#
loop_
_entity_poly.entity_id
_entity_poly.type
_entity_poly.pdbx_seq_one_letter_code
_entity_poly.pdbx_strand_id
1 'polypeptide(L)'
;MIPLLSAEQLRQADANTMAHEPIASIDLMERAATACANKLMETLACDVPVAVLVGMGNNGGDGVAMARILNMAGQPVRIIVPRYKPQGSPDFEANLGRARKDRIPVDFLEEGAELPAFTRGTLVIDALFGTGLQRPVTGWLKELVMALNQRPDPVLSIDLPSGLFVEVNAANDPEAIVQADRTFTLELPKLALLLAENARYAGEWEVVPIGLDREFIASLKTDAVVLEAADVAALMPVRNRYAHKGDFGHAWLLAGGEGKMGAALLAAKACLRSGAGLLTVHVPAGQDGVVHATLPEAMVSLDEDGTALAGLPKFEKVSAIGVGPGIGKADGTARMLKLLIQQAPAPLVIDADAINILAENKTWLAFLPEGTILTPHPKEFDRLAGKAANDHDRLMKAKELAVRLKAVV
;
A
#
# COMPACT_ATOMS: atom_id res chain seq x y z
N MET A 1 3.53 -13.86 -1.55
CA MET A 1 2.98 -12.63 -2.18
C MET A 1 1.46 -12.65 -2.10
N ILE A 2 0.85 -11.60 -1.60
CA ILE A 2 -0.60 -11.47 -1.46
C ILE A 2 -1.14 -10.72 -2.68
N PRO A 3 -2.06 -11.29 -3.49
CA PRO A 3 -2.63 -10.59 -4.63
C PRO A 3 -3.57 -9.46 -4.17
N LEU A 4 -3.53 -8.33 -4.86
CA LEU A 4 -4.51 -7.25 -4.71
C LEU A 4 -5.61 -7.49 -5.74
N LEU A 5 -6.78 -7.90 -5.24
CA LEU A 5 -7.92 -8.26 -6.08
C LEU A 5 -8.87 -7.07 -6.27
N SER A 6 -9.48 -7.00 -7.44
CA SER A 6 -10.60 -6.08 -7.70
C SER A 6 -11.86 -6.51 -6.93
N ALA A 7 -12.82 -5.59 -6.80
CA ALA A 7 -14.12 -5.90 -6.19
C ALA A 7 -14.82 -7.08 -6.87
N GLU A 8 -14.67 -7.24 -8.19
CA GLU A 8 -15.24 -8.37 -8.95
C GLU A 8 -14.52 -9.67 -8.62
N GLN A 9 -13.19 -9.67 -8.55
CA GLN A 9 -12.39 -10.86 -8.21
C GLN A 9 -12.64 -11.32 -6.77
N LEU A 10 -12.86 -10.38 -5.83
CA LEU A 10 -13.27 -10.71 -4.46
C LEU A 10 -14.61 -11.46 -4.44
N ARG A 11 -15.61 -10.97 -5.19
CA ARG A 11 -16.90 -11.68 -5.33
C ARG A 11 -16.75 -13.06 -5.95
N GLN A 12 -15.85 -13.22 -6.93
CA GLN A 12 -15.54 -14.52 -7.53
C GLN A 12 -14.89 -15.47 -6.52
N ALA A 13 -14.01 -14.97 -5.66
CA ALA A 13 -13.39 -15.76 -4.60
C ALA A 13 -14.43 -16.26 -3.58
N ASP A 14 -15.36 -15.39 -3.14
CA ASP A 14 -16.48 -15.78 -2.28
C ASP A 14 -17.34 -16.88 -2.95
N ALA A 15 -17.77 -16.65 -4.20
CA ALA A 15 -18.61 -17.60 -4.93
C ALA A 15 -17.90 -18.94 -5.15
N ASN A 16 -16.60 -18.92 -5.48
CA ASN A 16 -15.82 -20.14 -5.66
C ASN A 16 -15.69 -20.91 -4.33
N THR A 17 -15.39 -20.21 -3.23
CA THR A 17 -15.31 -20.83 -1.90
C THR A 17 -16.62 -21.52 -1.52
N MET A 18 -17.75 -20.82 -1.71
CA MET A 18 -19.07 -21.43 -1.45
C MET A 18 -19.35 -22.67 -2.28
N ALA A 19 -18.90 -22.68 -3.54
CA ALA A 19 -19.08 -23.82 -4.42
C ALA A 19 -18.16 -25.01 -4.08
N HIS A 20 -16.89 -24.74 -3.70
CA HIS A 20 -15.90 -25.77 -3.40
C HIS A 20 -16.10 -26.41 -2.03
N GLU A 21 -16.40 -25.61 -1.01
CA GLU A 21 -16.64 -26.11 0.35
C GLU A 21 -18.08 -26.59 0.58
N PRO A 22 -18.96 -26.61 -0.40
CA PRO A 22 -20.42 -26.58 -0.44
C PRO A 22 -21.08 -25.98 0.81
N ILE A 23 -20.71 -24.74 1.15
CA ILE A 23 -21.28 -24.00 2.25
C ILE A 23 -22.28 -22.94 1.77
N ALA A 24 -23.29 -22.65 2.60
CA ALA A 24 -24.23 -21.59 2.28
C ALA A 24 -23.58 -20.19 2.47
N SER A 25 -24.06 -19.20 1.71
CA SER A 25 -23.59 -17.79 1.84
C SER A 25 -23.68 -17.29 3.28
N ILE A 26 -24.76 -17.62 3.98
CA ILE A 26 -24.94 -17.23 5.38
C ILE A 26 -23.93 -17.89 6.32
N ASP A 27 -23.42 -19.07 6.01
CA ASP A 27 -22.41 -19.76 6.83
C ASP A 27 -21.01 -19.16 6.60
N LEU A 28 -20.71 -18.73 5.37
CA LEU A 28 -19.49 -17.95 5.08
C LEU A 28 -19.54 -16.60 5.82
N MET A 29 -20.68 -15.92 5.83
CA MET A 29 -20.93 -14.69 6.58
C MET A 29 -20.75 -14.89 8.09
N GLU A 30 -21.30 -15.95 8.66
CA GLU A 30 -21.10 -16.29 10.09
C GLU A 30 -19.62 -16.57 10.40
N ARG A 31 -18.88 -17.21 9.50
CA ARG A 31 -17.43 -17.45 9.62
C ARG A 31 -16.65 -16.12 9.64
N ALA A 32 -16.95 -15.21 8.71
CA ALA A 32 -16.34 -13.88 8.63
C ALA A 32 -16.63 -13.06 9.90
N ALA A 33 -17.90 -13.00 10.31
CA ALA A 33 -18.32 -12.29 11.51
C ALA A 33 -17.69 -12.88 12.78
N THR A 34 -17.55 -14.21 12.87
CA THR A 34 -16.88 -14.89 13.99
C THR A 34 -15.41 -14.52 14.06
N ALA A 35 -14.70 -14.50 12.93
CA ALA A 35 -13.31 -14.11 12.88
C ALA A 35 -13.11 -12.66 13.33
N CYS A 36 -13.95 -11.73 12.85
CA CYS A 36 -13.90 -10.32 13.27
C CYS A 36 -14.26 -10.14 14.74
N ALA A 37 -15.31 -10.81 15.25
CA ALA A 37 -15.69 -10.72 16.65
C ALA A 37 -14.60 -11.26 17.58
N ASN A 38 -14.01 -12.41 17.28
CA ASN A 38 -12.91 -12.99 18.04
C ASN A 38 -11.72 -12.03 18.07
N LYS A 39 -11.34 -11.47 16.91
CA LYS A 39 -10.25 -10.50 16.80
C LYS A 39 -10.51 -9.23 17.61
N LEU A 40 -11.72 -8.73 17.60
CA LEU A 40 -12.11 -7.57 18.42
C LEU A 40 -12.03 -7.89 19.92
N MET A 41 -12.55 -9.05 20.35
CA MET A 41 -12.55 -9.47 21.75
C MET A 41 -11.15 -9.69 22.33
N GLU A 42 -10.11 -9.83 21.53
CA GLU A 42 -8.72 -9.85 22.02
C GLU A 42 -8.33 -8.54 22.74
N THR A 43 -8.96 -7.41 22.38
CA THR A 43 -8.60 -6.07 22.86
C THR A 43 -9.74 -5.28 23.47
N LEU A 44 -11.00 -5.70 23.27
CA LEU A 44 -12.19 -5.02 23.77
C LEU A 44 -12.51 -5.47 25.19
N ALA A 45 -12.63 -4.54 26.13
CA ALA A 45 -13.10 -4.87 27.48
C ALA A 45 -14.59 -5.26 27.48
N CYS A 46 -14.99 -6.20 28.33
CA CYS A 46 -16.32 -6.81 28.32
C CYS A 46 -17.48 -5.85 28.67
N ASP A 47 -17.18 -4.69 29.25
CA ASP A 47 -18.17 -3.69 29.70
C ASP A 47 -18.33 -2.52 28.71
N VAL A 48 -17.55 -2.50 27.64
CA VAL A 48 -17.63 -1.44 26.61
C VAL A 48 -18.91 -1.60 25.81
N PRO A 49 -19.82 -0.61 25.77
CA PRO A 49 -21.00 -0.68 24.92
C PRO A 49 -20.61 -0.67 23.43
N VAL A 50 -21.29 -1.49 22.63
CA VAL A 50 -21.06 -1.57 21.19
C VAL A 50 -22.32 -1.17 20.43
N ALA A 51 -22.19 -0.21 19.51
CA ALA A 51 -23.24 0.19 18.57
C ALA A 51 -22.83 -0.26 17.17
N VAL A 52 -23.62 -1.15 16.55
CA VAL A 52 -23.32 -1.66 15.21
C VAL A 52 -24.21 -0.96 14.19
N LEU A 53 -23.63 -0.09 13.37
CA LEU A 53 -24.32 0.63 12.32
C LEU A 53 -24.26 -0.21 11.04
N VAL A 54 -25.39 -0.77 10.63
CA VAL A 54 -25.45 -1.77 9.57
C VAL A 54 -26.22 -1.29 8.35
N GLY A 55 -25.65 -1.50 7.17
CA GLY A 55 -26.37 -1.37 5.92
C GLY A 55 -27.28 -2.55 5.65
N MET A 56 -28.15 -2.43 4.65
CA MET A 56 -29.08 -3.49 4.30
C MET A 56 -28.53 -4.47 3.24
N GLY A 57 -27.20 -4.52 3.05
CA GLY A 57 -26.47 -5.44 2.18
C GLY A 57 -25.74 -6.54 2.96
N ASN A 58 -24.83 -7.26 2.26
CA ASN A 58 -24.07 -8.35 2.87
C ASN A 58 -23.14 -7.85 3.99
N ASN A 59 -22.44 -6.72 3.79
CA ASN A 59 -21.61 -6.14 4.86
C ASN A 59 -22.42 -5.82 6.12
N GLY A 60 -23.67 -5.33 5.96
CA GLY A 60 -24.60 -5.19 7.08
C GLY A 60 -24.98 -6.53 7.70
N GLY A 61 -25.08 -7.58 6.90
CA GLY A 61 -25.27 -8.96 7.36
C GLY A 61 -24.13 -9.43 8.25
N ASP A 62 -22.86 -9.18 7.82
CA ASP A 62 -21.66 -9.45 8.63
C ASP A 62 -21.70 -8.68 9.95
N GLY A 63 -22.08 -7.39 9.92
CA GLY A 63 -22.24 -6.54 11.10
C GLY A 63 -23.29 -7.08 12.07
N VAL A 64 -24.47 -7.52 11.58
CA VAL A 64 -25.52 -8.12 12.41
C VAL A 64 -25.07 -9.46 13.00
N ALA A 65 -24.41 -10.32 12.23
CA ALA A 65 -23.85 -11.58 12.72
C ALA A 65 -22.80 -11.33 13.81
N MET A 66 -21.91 -10.36 13.60
CA MET A 66 -20.91 -9.94 14.59
C MET A 66 -21.56 -9.41 15.88
N ALA A 67 -22.63 -8.59 15.75
CA ALA A 67 -23.40 -8.11 16.89
C ALA A 67 -23.97 -9.26 17.73
N ARG A 68 -24.47 -10.31 17.10
CA ARG A 68 -24.99 -11.50 17.78
C ARG A 68 -23.89 -12.24 18.56
N ILE A 69 -22.73 -12.43 17.94
CA ILE A 69 -21.60 -13.13 18.56
C ILE A 69 -21.08 -12.33 19.75
N LEU A 70 -20.91 -11.02 19.63
CA LEU A 70 -20.53 -10.14 20.74
C LEU A 70 -21.54 -10.17 21.88
N ASN A 71 -22.85 -10.14 21.57
CA ASN A 71 -23.90 -10.24 22.58
C ASN A 71 -23.88 -11.60 23.31
N MET A 72 -23.63 -12.69 22.57
CA MET A 72 -23.46 -14.03 23.18
C MET A 72 -22.25 -14.11 24.10
N ALA A 73 -21.21 -13.33 23.84
CA ALA A 73 -20.03 -13.18 24.68
C ALA A 73 -20.26 -12.26 25.90
N GLY A 74 -21.48 -11.71 26.06
CA GLY A 74 -21.85 -10.84 27.17
C GLY A 74 -21.59 -9.35 26.95
N GLN A 75 -21.22 -8.94 25.74
CA GLN A 75 -21.00 -7.53 25.41
C GLN A 75 -22.33 -6.79 25.30
N PRO A 76 -22.49 -5.57 25.88
CA PRO A 76 -23.66 -4.73 25.65
C PRO A 76 -23.71 -4.26 24.20
N VAL A 77 -24.64 -4.80 23.40
CA VAL A 77 -24.72 -4.52 21.95
C VAL A 77 -26.07 -3.93 21.59
N ARG A 78 -26.07 -2.94 20.69
CA ARG A 78 -27.28 -2.47 19.97
C ARG A 78 -26.99 -2.40 18.46
N ILE A 79 -27.99 -2.64 17.66
CA ILE A 79 -27.91 -2.59 16.19
C ILE A 79 -28.69 -1.37 15.70
N ILE A 80 -28.13 -0.61 14.77
CA ILE A 80 -28.73 0.57 14.15
C ILE A 80 -28.85 0.33 12.66
N VAL A 81 -30.06 0.37 12.12
CA VAL A 81 -30.37 0.05 10.73
C VAL A 81 -30.98 1.25 10.01
N PRO A 82 -30.20 2.02 9.25
CA PRO A 82 -30.76 2.99 8.31
C PRO A 82 -31.57 2.29 7.21
N ARG A 83 -32.86 2.66 7.10
CA ARG A 83 -33.77 2.11 6.07
C ARG A 83 -33.73 2.96 4.82
N TYR A 84 -32.91 2.60 3.86
CA TYR A 84 -32.75 3.30 2.57
C TYR A 84 -33.28 2.49 1.36
N LYS A 85 -33.84 1.31 1.61
CA LYS A 85 -34.50 0.47 0.62
C LYS A 85 -35.55 -0.43 1.26
N PRO A 86 -36.50 -0.95 0.49
CA PRO A 86 -37.64 -1.72 1.05
C PRO A 86 -37.22 -3.04 1.71
N GLN A 87 -36.18 -3.71 1.20
CA GLN A 87 -35.73 -5.02 1.69
C GLN A 87 -34.21 -5.15 1.62
N GLY A 88 -33.62 -5.82 2.62
CA GLY A 88 -32.20 -6.14 2.67
C GLY A 88 -31.81 -7.33 1.78
N SER A 89 -30.51 -7.68 1.79
CA SER A 89 -30.08 -8.95 1.22
C SER A 89 -30.64 -10.12 2.01
N PRO A 90 -30.80 -11.32 1.40
CA PRO A 90 -31.35 -12.48 2.10
C PRO A 90 -30.61 -12.82 3.39
N ASP A 91 -29.27 -12.76 3.38
CA ASP A 91 -28.45 -13.06 4.55
C ASP A 91 -28.54 -12.00 5.63
N PHE A 92 -28.64 -10.71 5.25
CA PHE A 92 -28.92 -9.61 6.19
C PHE A 92 -30.27 -9.84 6.90
N GLU A 93 -31.35 -10.11 6.15
CA GLU A 93 -32.69 -10.32 6.75
C GLU A 93 -32.71 -11.56 7.67
N ALA A 94 -32.04 -12.65 7.26
CA ALA A 94 -31.92 -13.84 8.09
C ALA A 94 -31.19 -13.55 9.41
N ASN A 95 -30.04 -12.85 9.34
CA ASN A 95 -29.28 -12.49 10.55
C ASN A 95 -30.01 -11.47 11.43
N LEU A 96 -30.72 -10.51 10.83
CA LEU A 96 -31.56 -9.57 11.57
C LEU A 96 -32.70 -10.30 12.32
N GLY A 97 -33.30 -11.31 11.66
CA GLY A 97 -34.28 -12.20 12.27
C GLY A 97 -33.71 -12.99 13.46
N ARG A 98 -32.48 -13.49 13.35
CA ARG A 98 -31.76 -14.16 14.44
C ARG A 98 -31.45 -13.18 15.59
N ALA A 99 -30.94 -11.97 15.30
CA ALA A 99 -30.65 -10.94 16.32
C ALA A 99 -31.88 -10.55 17.13
N ARG A 100 -33.06 -10.46 16.49
CA ARG A 100 -34.33 -10.20 17.17
C ARG A 100 -34.75 -11.36 18.10
N LYS A 101 -34.53 -12.61 17.70
CA LYS A 101 -34.78 -13.78 18.55
C LYS A 101 -33.85 -13.77 19.77
N ASP A 102 -32.61 -13.33 19.59
CA ASP A 102 -31.62 -13.18 20.65
C ASP A 102 -31.90 -11.94 21.53
N ARG A 103 -32.97 -11.19 21.25
CA ARG A 103 -33.44 -9.98 21.97
C ARG A 103 -32.42 -8.84 21.98
N ILE A 104 -31.56 -8.74 20.93
CA ILE A 104 -30.64 -7.62 20.78
C ILE A 104 -31.47 -6.38 20.41
N PRO A 105 -31.25 -5.23 21.06
CA PRO A 105 -31.91 -3.97 20.71
C PRO A 105 -31.60 -3.58 19.25
N VAL A 106 -32.64 -3.31 18.46
CA VAL A 106 -32.54 -2.90 17.06
C VAL A 106 -33.30 -1.61 16.86
N ASP A 107 -32.58 -0.55 16.49
CA ASP A 107 -33.14 0.75 16.17
C ASP A 107 -33.20 0.91 14.64
N PHE A 108 -34.39 1.18 14.11
CA PHE A 108 -34.58 1.51 12.71
C PHE A 108 -34.58 3.01 12.54
N LEU A 109 -33.73 3.51 11.63
CA LEU A 109 -33.72 4.91 11.26
C LEU A 109 -34.43 5.07 9.90
N GLU A 110 -35.48 5.85 9.89
CA GLU A 110 -36.15 6.25 8.64
C GLU A 110 -35.41 7.45 8.01
N GLU A 111 -35.63 7.70 6.72
CA GLU A 111 -35.00 8.79 5.99
C GLU A 111 -35.19 10.13 6.71
N GLY A 112 -34.09 10.85 6.90
CA GLY A 112 -34.06 12.13 7.64
C GLY A 112 -33.89 12.00 9.15
N ALA A 113 -33.87 10.78 9.71
CA ALA A 113 -33.58 10.59 11.12
C ALA A 113 -32.09 10.82 11.44
N GLU A 114 -31.83 11.40 12.60
CA GLU A 114 -30.47 11.57 13.13
C GLU A 114 -29.94 10.29 13.78
N LEU A 115 -28.60 10.16 13.85
CA LEU A 115 -27.98 9.10 14.63
C LEU A 115 -28.35 9.25 16.12
N PRO A 116 -28.76 8.18 16.79
CA PRO A 116 -29.07 8.21 18.21
C PRO A 116 -27.84 8.58 19.03
N ALA A 117 -28.06 9.16 20.21
CA ALA A 117 -26.98 9.39 21.15
C ALA A 117 -26.37 8.05 21.63
N PHE A 118 -25.05 8.00 21.75
CA PHE A 118 -24.33 6.87 22.33
C PHE A 118 -23.94 7.19 23.78
N THR A 119 -23.83 6.15 24.58
CA THR A 119 -23.22 6.27 25.91
C THR A 119 -21.73 6.57 25.72
N ARG A 120 -21.17 7.42 26.57
CA ARG A 120 -19.74 7.74 26.51
C ARG A 120 -18.88 6.46 26.55
N GLY A 121 -17.93 6.36 25.63
CA GLY A 121 -17.05 5.20 25.49
C GLY A 121 -17.65 4.05 24.68
N THR A 122 -18.76 4.27 23.99
CA THR A 122 -19.31 3.29 23.04
C THR A 122 -18.33 3.10 21.88
N LEU A 123 -18.04 1.83 21.53
CA LEU A 123 -17.39 1.50 20.27
C LEU A 123 -18.47 1.46 19.18
N VAL A 124 -18.27 2.19 18.08
CA VAL A 124 -19.14 2.11 16.91
C VAL A 124 -18.52 1.14 15.91
N ILE A 125 -19.27 0.13 15.49
CA ILE A 125 -18.89 -0.75 14.39
C ILE A 125 -19.61 -0.26 13.14
N ASP A 126 -18.83 0.18 12.16
CA ASP A 126 -19.30 0.56 10.83
C ASP A 126 -19.36 -0.68 9.94
N ALA A 127 -20.56 -1.08 9.58
CA ALA A 127 -20.88 -2.14 8.64
C ALA A 127 -21.98 -1.69 7.66
N LEU A 128 -21.97 -0.40 7.25
CA LEU A 128 -22.96 0.12 6.29
C LEU A 128 -22.71 -0.42 4.89
N PHE A 129 -21.48 -0.27 4.39
CA PHE A 129 -21.08 -0.67 3.05
C PHE A 129 -19.68 -1.29 3.07
N GLY A 130 -19.46 -2.35 2.30
CA GLY A 130 -18.17 -2.98 2.07
C GLY A 130 -17.76 -2.91 0.60
N THR A 131 -17.02 -3.91 0.13
CA THR A 131 -16.46 -4.02 -1.24
C THR A 131 -17.50 -3.96 -2.37
N GLY A 132 -18.78 -4.11 -2.08
CA GLY A 132 -19.87 -4.00 -3.06
C GLY A 132 -20.25 -2.58 -3.49
N LEU A 133 -19.72 -1.55 -2.84
CA LEU A 133 -20.05 -0.16 -3.13
C LEU A 133 -19.37 0.32 -4.43
N GLN A 134 -20.17 0.84 -5.38
CA GLN A 134 -19.69 1.30 -6.70
C GLN A 134 -20.01 2.76 -7.01
N ARG A 135 -20.72 3.44 -6.12
CA ARG A 135 -21.13 4.85 -6.28
C ARG A 135 -20.92 5.58 -4.97
N PRO A 136 -20.60 6.88 -5.01
CA PRO A 136 -20.53 7.68 -3.79
C PRO A 136 -21.81 7.59 -2.97
N VAL A 137 -21.68 7.57 -1.66
CA VAL A 137 -22.82 7.67 -0.75
C VAL A 137 -23.36 9.08 -0.84
N THR A 138 -24.67 9.22 -0.98
CA THR A 138 -25.35 10.51 -1.20
C THR A 138 -26.58 10.67 -0.34
N GLY A 139 -27.17 11.87 -0.32
CA GLY A 139 -28.41 12.17 0.40
C GLY A 139 -28.29 11.94 1.91
N TRP A 140 -29.36 11.50 2.52
CA TRP A 140 -29.43 11.26 3.95
C TRP A 140 -28.34 10.30 4.51
N LEU A 141 -27.95 9.29 3.77
CA LEU A 141 -26.89 8.38 4.19
C LEU A 141 -25.52 9.08 4.28
N LYS A 142 -25.24 10.05 3.39
CA LYS A 142 -24.06 10.92 3.52
C LYS A 142 -24.15 11.74 4.82
N GLU A 143 -25.30 12.30 5.13
CA GLU A 143 -25.50 13.08 6.36
C GLU A 143 -25.26 12.21 7.62
N LEU A 144 -25.68 10.94 7.62
CA LEU A 144 -25.39 10.00 8.70
C LEU A 144 -23.88 9.73 8.83
N VAL A 145 -23.17 9.53 7.71
CA VAL A 145 -21.71 9.37 7.72
C VAL A 145 -21.01 10.61 8.27
N MET A 146 -21.42 11.79 7.81
CA MET A 146 -20.87 13.06 8.30
C MET A 146 -21.12 13.24 9.81
N ALA A 147 -22.33 12.90 10.27
CA ALA A 147 -22.68 12.94 11.70
C ALA A 147 -21.84 11.94 12.53
N LEU A 148 -21.58 10.75 12.00
CA LEU A 148 -20.69 9.77 12.64
C LEU A 148 -19.26 10.32 12.74
N ASN A 149 -18.71 10.86 11.66
CA ASN A 149 -17.36 11.41 11.64
C ASN A 149 -17.12 12.61 12.57
N GLN A 150 -18.19 13.29 12.99
CA GLN A 150 -18.12 14.40 13.95
C GLN A 150 -18.14 13.96 15.40
N ARG A 151 -18.33 12.68 15.68
CA ARG A 151 -18.44 12.14 17.04
C ARG A 151 -17.06 11.75 17.58
N PRO A 152 -16.87 11.85 18.89
CA PRO A 152 -15.63 11.42 19.53
C PRO A 152 -15.57 9.91 19.81
N ASP A 153 -16.60 9.16 19.42
CA ASP A 153 -16.69 7.73 19.68
C ASP A 153 -15.74 6.97 18.74
N PRO A 154 -14.96 5.98 19.23
CA PRO A 154 -14.09 5.19 18.38
C PRO A 154 -14.88 4.38 17.36
N VAL A 155 -14.38 4.30 16.13
CA VAL A 155 -15.03 3.61 15.01
C VAL A 155 -14.15 2.46 14.50
N LEU A 156 -14.75 1.26 14.42
CA LEU A 156 -14.18 0.10 13.74
C LEU A 156 -14.99 -0.20 12.49
N SER A 157 -14.37 -0.10 11.31
CA SER A 157 -15.02 -0.51 10.05
C SER A 157 -14.77 -1.98 9.73
N ILE A 158 -15.80 -2.64 9.21
CA ILE A 158 -15.72 -4.02 8.72
C ILE A 158 -15.56 -4.01 7.21
N ASP A 159 -14.58 -4.75 6.73
CA ASP A 159 -14.15 -4.91 5.34
C ASP A 159 -13.49 -3.65 4.75
N LEU A 160 -14.19 -2.56 4.65
CA LEU A 160 -13.73 -1.23 4.27
C LEU A 160 -14.50 -0.15 5.04
N PRO A 161 -13.89 1.03 5.33
CA PRO A 161 -14.67 2.18 5.78
C PRO A 161 -15.80 2.47 4.81
N SER A 162 -17.02 2.54 5.34
CA SER A 162 -18.20 2.74 4.48
C SER A 162 -18.07 4.03 3.68
N GLY A 163 -18.31 3.93 2.39
CA GLY A 163 -18.07 5.01 1.43
C GLY A 163 -16.78 4.86 0.63
N LEU A 164 -15.77 4.16 1.13
CA LEU A 164 -14.51 3.93 0.41
C LEU A 164 -14.68 2.82 -0.64
N PHE A 165 -14.19 3.02 -1.85
CA PHE A 165 -14.15 1.99 -2.89
C PHE A 165 -12.89 1.14 -2.78
N VAL A 166 -12.96 -0.09 -3.28
CA VAL A 166 -11.85 -1.07 -3.24
C VAL A 166 -10.58 -0.56 -3.90
N GLU A 167 -10.71 0.17 -5.00
CA GLU A 167 -9.60 0.56 -5.87
C GLU A 167 -9.49 2.09 -6.01
N VAL A 168 -10.32 2.70 -6.85
CA VAL A 168 -10.17 4.10 -7.28
C VAL A 168 -11.16 5.01 -6.55
N ASN A 169 -10.64 5.99 -5.81
CA ASN A 169 -11.45 6.94 -5.05
C ASN A 169 -11.36 8.39 -5.57
N ALA A 170 -10.74 8.62 -6.75
CA ALA A 170 -10.53 9.97 -7.28
C ALA A 170 -11.82 10.77 -7.52
N ALA A 171 -12.91 10.11 -7.89
CA ALA A 171 -14.23 10.72 -8.11
C ALA A 171 -15.20 10.50 -6.93
N ASN A 172 -14.71 9.98 -5.80
CA ASN A 172 -15.52 9.74 -4.62
C ASN A 172 -15.74 11.04 -3.84
N ASP A 173 -16.77 11.06 -3.01
CA ASP A 173 -17.05 12.18 -2.12
C ASP A 173 -16.33 11.99 -0.78
N PRO A 174 -15.30 12.79 -0.47
CA PRO A 174 -14.51 12.62 0.75
C PRO A 174 -15.30 12.81 2.05
N GLU A 175 -16.43 13.55 2.03
CA GLU A 175 -17.28 13.76 3.20
C GLU A 175 -18.23 12.58 3.44
N ALA A 176 -18.44 11.75 2.42
CA ALA A 176 -19.32 10.58 2.46
C ALA A 176 -18.59 9.28 2.78
N ILE A 177 -17.36 9.36 3.30
CA ILE A 177 -16.55 8.22 3.71
C ILE A 177 -16.38 8.24 5.23
N VAL A 178 -16.64 7.12 5.88
CA VAL A 178 -16.41 6.93 7.31
C VAL A 178 -14.91 7.09 7.63
N GLN A 179 -14.60 7.82 8.69
CA GLN A 179 -13.26 7.92 9.23
C GLN A 179 -13.14 6.95 10.41
N ALA A 180 -12.63 5.76 10.13
CA ALA A 180 -12.43 4.73 11.13
C ALA A 180 -11.11 4.92 11.87
N ASP A 181 -11.08 4.59 13.16
CA ASP A 181 -9.86 4.45 13.93
C ASP A 181 -9.17 3.12 13.61
N ARG A 182 -9.99 2.09 13.32
CA ARG A 182 -9.51 0.77 12.92
C ARG A 182 -10.37 0.20 11.79
N THR A 183 -9.76 -0.65 10.94
CA THR A 183 -10.47 -1.38 9.89
C THR A 183 -10.06 -2.85 9.92
N PHE A 184 -11.04 -3.75 10.01
CA PHE A 184 -10.86 -5.17 9.80
C PHE A 184 -11.20 -5.52 8.36
N THR A 185 -10.19 -5.69 7.53
CA THR A 185 -10.40 -6.04 6.12
C THR A 185 -10.40 -7.56 5.93
N LEU A 186 -11.42 -8.07 5.24
CA LEU A 186 -11.67 -9.52 5.14
C LEU A 186 -10.74 -10.18 4.11
N GLU A 187 -10.12 -11.29 4.50
CA GLU A 187 -9.23 -12.19 3.76
C GLU A 187 -7.98 -11.55 3.14
N LEU A 188 -8.13 -10.47 2.37
CA LEU A 188 -7.05 -9.83 1.61
C LEU A 188 -7.05 -8.32 1.79
N PRO A 189 -5.88 -7.67 1.74
CA PRO A 189 -5.81 -6.21 1.69
C PRO A 189 -6.43 -5.70 0.39
N LYS A 190 -7.04 -4.51 0.46
CA LYS A 190 -7.60 -3.80 -0.70
C LYS A 190 -6.67 -2.67 -1.10
N LEU A 191 -6.55 -2.39 -2.41
CA LEU A 191 -5.65 -1.34 -2.91
C LEU A 191 -5.90 0.00 -2.20
N ALA A 192 -7.16 0.35 -1.97
CA ALA A 192 -7.51 1.61 -1.30
C ALA A 192 -6.89 1.77 0.09
N LEU A 193 -6.70 0.68 0.85
CA LEU A 193 -6.09 0.72 2.19
C LEU A 193 -4.57 0.96 2.16
N LEU A 194 -3.92 0.70 1.02
CA LEU A 194 -2.48 0.86 0.83
C LEU A 194 -2.09 2.25 0.33
N LEU A 195 -3.05 3.06 -0.14
CA LEU A 195 -2.80 4.40 -0.65
C LEU A 195 -2.84 5.42 0.51
N ALA A 196 -1.77 6.21 0.65
CA ALA A 196 -1.63 7.17 1.75
C ALA A 196 -2.74 8.25 1.75
N GLU A 197 -3.29 8.58 0.59
CA GLU A 197 -4.42 9.51 0.46
C GLU A 197 -5.67 9.06 1.23
N ASN A 198 -5.82 7.75 1.48
CA ASN A 198 -6.95 7.14 2.18
C ASN A 198 -6.65 6.82 3.67
N ALA A 199 -5.45 7.07 4.15
CA ALA A 199 -5.05 6.73 5.53
C ALA A 199 -5.99 7.32 6.60
N ARG A 200 -6.49 8.56 6.36
CA ARG A 200 -7.43 9.22 7.27
C ARG A 200 -8.79 8.53 7.42
N TYR A 201 -9.15 7.66 6.47
CA TYR A 201 -10.40 6.90 6.52
C TYR A 201 -10.20 5.51 7.11
N ALA A 202 -9.07 4.88 6.80
CA ALA A 202 -8.82 3.49 7.18
C ALA A 202 -8.36 3.31 8.63
N GLY A 203 -7.73 4.34 9.21
CA GLY A 203 -7.07 4.22 10.49
C GLY A 203 -6.00 3.11 10.49
N GLU A 204 -5.85 2.43 11.61
CA GLU A 204 -5.05 1.20 11.69
C GLU A 204 -5.86 0.05 11.07
N TRP A 205 -5.34 -0.59 10.02
CA TRP A 205 -6.04 -1.70 9.40
C TRP A 205 -5.28 -3.02 9.52
N GLU A 206 -6.03 -4.09 9.62
CA GLU A 206 -5.47 -5.44 9.66
C GLU A 206 -6.35 -6.42 8.87
N VAL A 207 -5.71 -7.42 8.27
CA VAL A 207 -6.39 -8.47 7.51
C VAL A 207 -6.93 -9.51 8.49
N VAL A 208 -8.22 -9.81 8.38
CA VAL A 208 -8.88 -10.89 9.11
C VAL A 208 -9.15 -12.04 8.13
N PRO A 209 -8.41 -13.16 8.26
CA PRO A 209 -8.65 -14.32 7.41
C PRO A 209 -10.03 -14.91 7.67
N ILE A 210 -10.78 -15.18 6.61
CA ILE A 210 -12.11 -15.78 6.67
C ILE A 210 -12.17 -17.16 5.99
N GLY A 211 -11.02 -17.62 5.49
CA GLY A 211 -10.84 -18.95 4.91
C GLY A 211 -11.41 -19.08 3.51
N LEU A 212 -11.17 -18.11 2.64
CA LEU A 212 -11.47 -18.26 1.23
C LEU A 212 -10.51 -19.25 0.55
N ASP A 213 -10.94 -19.80 -0.59
CA ASP A 213 -10.16 -20.76 -1.37
C ASP A 213 -8.86 -20.14 -1.89
N ARG A 214 -7.75 -20.50 -1.24
CA ARG A 214 -6.41 -19.97 -1.55
C ARG A 214 -5.90 -20.40 -2.92
N GLU A 215 -6.27 -21.59 -3.39
CA GLU A 215 -5.84 -22.09 -4.70
C GLU A 215 -6.53 -21.28 -5.80
N PHE A 216 -7.81 -21.01 -5.63
CA PHE A 216 -8.55 -20.14 -6.54
C PHE A 216 -7.99 -18.71 -6.54
N ILE A 217 -7.78 -18.11 -5.36
CA ILE A 217 -7.19 -16.78 -5.23
C ILE A 217 -5.83 -16.71 -5.94
N ALA A 218 -4.97 -17.72 -5.75
CA ALA A 218 -3.66 -17.79 -6.39
C ALA A 218 -3.74 -17.95 -7.93
N SER A 219 -4.84 -18.49 -8.45
CA SER A 219 -5.09 -18.65 -9.90
C SER A 219 -5.52 -17.36 -10.59
N LEU A 220 -6.01 -16.37 -9.83
CA LEU A 220 -6.50 -15.10 -10.38
C LEU A 220 -5.33 -14.24 -10.86
N LYS A 221 -5.48 -13.70 -12.07
CA LYS A 221 -4.51 -12.73 -12.59
C LYS A 221 -4.74 -11.38 -11.95
N THR A 222 -3.70 -10.84 -11.34
CA THR A 222 -3.70 -9.50 -10.75
C THR A 222 -2.54 -8.68 -11.26
N ASP A 223 -2.73 -7.38 -11.31
CA ASP A 223 -1.72 -6.42 -11.74
C ASP A 223 -0.80 -5.96 -10.60
N ALA A 224 -1.15 -6.27 -9.37
CA ALA A 224 -0.41 -5.85 -8.19
C ALA A 224 -0.44 -6.91 -7.09
N VAL A 225 0.64 -6.97 -6.32
CA VAL A 225 0.80 -7.86 -5.17
C VAL A 225 1.42 -7.11 -4.00
N VAL A 226 1.11 -7.54 -2.79
CA VAL A 226 1.82 -7.13 -1.57
C VAL A 226 2.91 -8.15 -1.28
N LEU A 227 4.13 -7.66 -1.09
CA LEU A 227 5.27 -8.48 -0.68
C LEU A 227 5.31 -8.59 0.85
N GLU A 228 5.44 -9.80 1.34
CA GLU A 228 5.65 -10.08 2.75
C GLU A 228 7.13 -10.42 3.03
N ALA A 229 7.53 -10.43 4.30
CA ALA A 229 8.90 -10.74 4.69
C ALA A 229 9.38 -12.11 4.17
N ALA A 230 8.49 -13.11 4.12
CA ALA A 230 8.80 -14.44 3.59
C ALA A 230 9.12 -14.41 2.08
N ASP A 231 8.40 -13.58 1.31
CA ASP A 231 8.63 -13.42 -0.13
C ASP A 231 10.01 -12.79 -0.38
N VAL A 232 10.33 -11.73 0.38
CA VAL A 232 11.63 -11.08 0.31
C VAL A 232 12.75 -12.05 0.71
N ALA A 233 12.55 -12.82 1.79
CA ALA A 233 13.53 -13.82 2.23
C ALA A 233 13.80 -14.88 1.17
N ALA A 234 12.77 -15.30 0.43
CA ALA A 234 12.91 -16.27 -0.67
C ALA A 234 13.70 -15.71 -1.87
N LEU A 235 13.70 -14.38 -2.07
CA LEU A 235 14.47 -13.71 -3.12
C LEU A 235 15.94 -13.48 -2.72
N MET A 236 16.28 -13.56 -1.44
CA MET A 236 17.65 -13.33 -0.98
C MET A 236 18.56 -14.50 -1.37
N PRO A 237 19.70 -14.22 -2.03
CA PRO A 237 20.63 -15.27 -2.42
C PRO A 237 21.25 -15.94 -1.19
N VAL A 238 21.22 -17.27 -1.18
CA VAL A 238 21.93 -18.06 -0.16
C VAL A 238 23.43 -17.99 -0.41
N ARG A 239 24.18 -17.48 0.56
CA ARG A 239 25.65 -17.39 0.44
C ARG A 239 26.28 -18.76 0.69
N ASN A 240 27.04 -19.23 -0.29
CA ASN A 240 27.83 -20.47 -0.12
C ASN A 240 28.91 -20.24 0.96
N ARG A 241 29.19 -21.30 1.74
CA ARG A 241 30.22 -21.27 2.80
C ARG A 241 31.60 -20.88 2.30
N TYR A 242 31.93 -21.20 1.06
CA TYR A 242 33.23 -20.92 0.43
C TYR A 242 33.21 -19.76 -0.54
N ALA A 243 32.13 -19.00 -0.59
CA ALA A 243 32.01 -17.84 -1.45
C ALA A 243 32.96 -16.71 -0.97
N HIS A 244 33.49 -15.97 -1.92
CA HIS A 244 34.35 -14.81 -1.68
C HIS A 244 33.72 -13.52 -2.22
N LYS A 245 34.28 -12.37 -1.88
CA LYS A 245 33.74 -11.08 -2.28
C LYS A 245 33.49 -10.92 -3.77
N GLY A 246 34.28 -11.54 -4.62
CA GLY A 246 34.13 -11.50 -6.09
C GLY A 246 32.87 -12.18 -6.61
N ASP A 247 32.28 -13.13 -5.85
CA ASP A 247 31.07 -13.86 -6.24
C ASP A 247 29.80 -13.01 -6.08
N PHE A 248 29.89 -11.91 -5.33
CA PHE A 248 28.75 -11.01 -5.04
C PHE A 248 28.79 -9.70 -5.83
N GLY A 249 29.49 -9.71 -6.97
CA GLY A 249 29.53 -8.62 -7.92
C GLY A 249 30.38 -7.43 -7.48
N HIS A 250 30.58 -6.54 -8.43
CA HIS A 250 31.29 -5.29 -8.25
C HIS A 250 30.38 -4.13 -8.68
N ALA A 251 29.90 -3.37 -7.72
CA ALA A 251 29.10 -2.19 -7.96
C ALA A 251 30.01 -0.96 -8.19
N TRP A 252 29.60 -0.11 -9.12
CA TRP A 252 30.15 1.23 -9.29
C TRP A 252 29.09 2.25 -8.89
N LEU A 253 29.49 3.26 -8.12
CA LEU A 253 28.62 4.33 -7.66
C LEU A 253 29.20 5.68 -8.07
N LEU A 254 28.53 6.39 -8.98
CA LEU A 254 28.83 7.75 -9.40
C LEU A 254 28.01 8.70 -8.54
N ALA A 255 28.61 9.30 -7.53
CA ALA A 255 27.89 10.07 -6.53
C ALA A 255 28.77 11.14 -5.85
N GLY A 256 28.13 12.12 -5.27
CA GLY A 256 28.78 13.21 -4.56
C GLY A 256 29.19 14.37 -5.47
N GLY A 257 29.46 15.47 -4.84
CA GLY A 257 29.87 16.74 -5.42
C GLY A 257 30.31 17.66 -4.28
N GLU A 258 30.79 18.84 -4.60
CA GLU A 258 31.18 19.84 -3.61
C GLU A 258 30.02 20.10 -2.63
N GLY A 259 30.28 19.97 -1.33
CA GLY A 259 29.29 20.10 -0.26
C GLY A 259 28.24 18.97 -0.16
N LYS A 260 28.31 17.93 -1.02
CA LYS A 260 27.30 16.85 -1.09
C LYS A 260 27.89 15.44 -0.94
N MET A 261 29.11 15.31 -0.45
CA MET A 261 29.75 13.99 -0.27
C MET A 261 29.00 13.07 0.70
N GLY A 262 28.22 13.62 1.63
CA GLY A 262 27.37 12.83 2.52
C GLY A 262 26.41 11.91 1.77
N ALA A 263 25.86 12.32 0.62
CA ALA A 263 24.98 11.50 -0.22
C ALA A 263 25.75 10.29 -0.81
N ALA A 264 26.98 10.51 -1.28
CA ALA A 264 27.85 9.44 -1.78
C ALA A 264 28.17 8.42 -0.68
N LEU A 265 28.48 8.88 0.52
CA LEU A 265 28.82 8.02 1.68
C LEU A 265 27.62 7.18 2.12
N LEU A 266 26.41 7.77 2.19
CA LEU A 266 25.19 7.05 2.54
C LEU A 266 24.86 5.95 1.51
N ALA A 267 24.91 6.29 0.23
CA ALA A 267 24.66 5.34 -0.84
C ALA A 267 25.72 4.22 -0.88
N ALA A 268 27.00 4.57 -0.74
CA ALA A 268 28.10 3.62 -0.70
C ALA A 268 27.98 2.63 0.47
N LYS A 269 27.69 3.16 1.66
CA LYS A 269 27.48 2.34 2.86
C LYS A 269 26.27 1.41 2.71
N ALA A 270 25.17 1.89 2.15
CA ALA A 270 23.99 1.09 1.87
C ALA A 270 24.33 -0.04 0.89
N CYS A 271 25.05 0.25 -0.20
CA CYS A 271 25.47 -0.72 -1.20
C CYS A 271 26.26 -1.89 -0.57
N LEU A 272 27.30 -1.62 0.20
CA LEU A 272 28.10 -2.66 0.85
C LEU A 272 27.29 -3.44 1.90
N ARG A 273 26.46 -2.76 2.70
CA ARG A 273 25.60 -3.41 3.69
C ARG A 273 24.49 -4.27 3.09
N SER A 274 24.04 -3.94 1.88
CA SER A 274 23.09 -4.77 1.13
C SER A 274 23.73 -6.04 0.56
N GLY A 275 25.07 -6.15 0.63
CA GLY A 275 25.77 -7.39 0.32
C GLY A 275 26.57 -7.39 -0.97
N ALA A 276 26.78 -6.25 -1.62
CA ALA A 276 27.72 -6.14 -2.72
C ALA A 276 29.13 -6.61 -2.30
N GLY A 277 29.77 -7.42 -3.14
CA GLY A 277 31.09 -7.98 -2.83
C GLY A 277 32.20 -6.96 -2.94
N LEU A 278 32.13 -6.09 -3.92
CA LEU A 278 33.06 -5.01 -4.19
C LEU A 278 32.28 -3.73 -4.54
N LEU A 279 32.82 -2.59 -4.13
CA LEU A 279 32.29 -1.29 -4.48
C LEU A 279 33.41 -0.36 -4.89
N THR A 280 33.25 0.33 -6.04
CA THR A 280 34.05 1.50 -6.42
C THR A 280 33.15 2.74 -6.39
N VAL A 281 33.54 3.75 -5.65
CA VAL A 281 32.85 5.05 -5.62
C VAL A 281 33.62 6.02 -6.50
N HIS A 282 32.97 6.53 -7.56
CA HIS A 282 33.52 7.58 -8.41
C HIS A 282 33.05 8.94 -7.87
N VAL A 283 34.01 9.78 -7.47
CA VAL A 283 33.80 11.06 -6.80
C VAL A 283 34.65 12.16 -7.44
N PRO A 284 34.35 13.45 -7.24
CA PRO A 284 35.17 14.54 -7.72
C PRO A 284 36.62 14.47 -7.19
N ALA A 285 37.57 15.05 -7.94
CA ALA A 285 38.97 15.09 -7.53
C ALA A 285 39.17 15.65 -6.12
N GLY A 286 40.06 15.03 -5.35
CA GLY A 286 40.36 15.43 -3.99
C GLY A 286 39.33 15.04 -2.90
N GLN A 287 38.27 14.29 -3.25
CA GLN A 287 37.25 13.82 -2.31
C GLN A 287 37.47 12.38 -1.81
N ASP A 288 38.55 11.72 -2.24
CA ASP A 288 38.93 10.35 -1.83
C ASP A 288 39.14 10.22 -0.31
N GLY A 289 39.75 11.21 0.31
CA GLY A 289 40.03 11.21 1.76
C GLY A 289 38.75 11.06 2.59
N VAL A 290 37.64 11.66 2.18
CA VAL A 290 36.35 11.56 2.89
C VAL A 290 35.80 10.13 2.79
N VAL A 291 35.93 9.50 1.63
CA VAL A 291 35.45 8.11 1.43
C VAL A 291 36.32 7.15 2.23
N HIS A 292 37.65 7.22 2.12
CA HIS A 292 38.56 6.33 2.82
C HIS A 292 38.46 6.44 4.34
N ALA A 293 38.25 7.67 4.88
CA ALA A 293 38.09 7.87 6.30
C ALA A 293 36.78 7.29 6.87
N THR A 294 35.75 7.22 6.04
CA THR A 294 34.38 6.78 6.48
C THR A 294 34.07 5.35 6.10
N LEU A 295 34.57 4.88 4.96
CA LEU A 295 34.25 3.59 4.35
C LEU A 295 35.51 2.98 3.71
N PRO A 296 36.48 2.53 4.52
CA PRO A 296 37.78 2.04 4.04
C PRO A 296 37.67 0.78 3.16
N GLU A 297 36.52 0.08 3.19
CA GLU A 297 36.25 -1.09 2.35
C GLU A 297 35.95 -0.74 0.88
N ALA A 298 35.57 0.51 0.61
CA ALA A 298 35.26 0.95 -0.75
C ALA A 298 36.55 1.38 -1.49
N MET A 299 36.65 1.00 -2.75
CA MET A 299 37.64 1.57 -3.67
C MET A 299 37.15 2.94 -4.16
N VAL A 300 38.07 3.81 -4.52
CA VAL A 300 37.76 5.14 -5.02
C VAL A 300 38.31 5.31 -6.42
N SER A 301 37.50 5.91 -7.29
CA SER A 301 37.90 6.45 -8.60
C SER A 301 37.66 7.96 -8.56
N LEU A 302 38.58 8.74 -9.07
CA LEU A 302 38.46 10.19 -9.07
C LEU A 302 38.12 10.72 -10.47
N ASP A 303 37.20 11.69 -10.51
CA ASP A 303 37.01 12.53 -11.69
C ASP A 303 38.18 13.51 -11.84
N GLU A 304 38.33 14.13 -12.98
CA GLU A 304 39.31 15.20 -13.19
C GLU A 304 38.85 16.54 -12.59
N ASP A 305 37.54 16.77 -12.51
CA ASP A 305 36.92 17.96 -11.91
C ASP A 305 36.84 17.81 -10.39
N GLY A 306 37.27 18.84 -9.67
CA GLY A 306 37.22 18.83 -8.18
C GLY A 306 35.88 19.17 -7.57
N THR A 307 34.91 19.66 -8.34
CA THR A 307 33.62 20.17 -7.85
C THR A 307 32.45 19.26 -8.19
N ALA A 308 32.49 18.61 -9.37
CA ALA A 308 31.40 17.82 -9.91
C ALA A 308 31.92 16.61 -10.69
N LEU A 309 31.04 15.67 -11.01
CA LEU A 309 31.35 14.58 -11.95
C LEU A 309 31.11 15.05 -13.39
N ALA A 310 32.16 15.13 -14.19
CA ALA A 310 32.11 15.59 -15.56
C ALA A 310 32.63 14.55 -16.57
N GLY A 311 33.43 13.58 -16.10
CA GLY A 311 34.01 12.50 -16.87
C GLY A 311 33.32 11.16 -16.65
N LEU A 312 33.32 10.31 -17.69
CA LEU A 312 32.89 8.92 -17.55
C LEU A 312 34.09 8.05 -17.14
N PRO A 313 34.05 7.36 -15.99
CA PRO A 313 35.20 6.54 -15.58
C PRO A 313 35.35 5.32 -16.49
N LYS A 314 36.55 4.75 -16.50
CA LYS A 314 36.78 3.44 -17.11
C LYS A 314 36.30 2.35 -16.19
N PHE A 315 35.17 1.75 -16.51
CA PHE A 315 34.62 0.67 -15.73
C PHE A 315 35.42 -0.63 -15.88
N GLU A 316 35.80 -1.21 -14.75
CA GLU A 316 36.46 -2.50 -14.73
C GLU A 316 35.60 -3.51 -13.93
N LYS A 317 35.35 -4.68 -14.53
CA LYS A 317 34.61 -5.80 -13.87
C LYS A 317 33.32 -5.37 -13.21
N VAL A 318 32.56 -4.49 -13.86
CA VAL A 318 31.31 -3.92 -13.31
C VAL A 318 30.14 -4.88 -13.45
N SER A 319 29.36 -5.02 -12.37
CA SER A 319 28.12 -5.83 -12.33
C SER A 319 26.86 -4.95 -12.32
N ALA A 320 26.94 -3.75 -11.73
CA ALA A 320 25.87 -2.76 -11.69
C ALA A 320 26.45 -1.35 -11.47
N ILE A 321 25.74 -0.34 -11.95
CA ILE A 321 26.15 1.06 -11.81
C ILE A 321 25.00 1.85 -11.18
N GLY A 322 25.27 2.49 -10.04
CA GLY A 322 24.40 3.50 -9.44
C GLY A 322 24.88 4.90 -9.80
N VAL A 323 23.97 5.82 -10.11
CA VAL A 323 24.30 7.21 -10.42
C VAL A 323 23.23 8.17 -9.90
N GLY A 324 23.66 9.29 -9.32
CA GLY A 324 22.73 10.40 -9.04
C GLY A 324 22.83 11.05 -7.67
N PRO A 325 23.05 10.34 -6.57
CA PRO A 325 23.07 10.95 -5.24
C PRO A 325 24.13 12.06 -5.14
N GLY A 326 23.68 13.32 -5.07
CA GLY A 326 24.54 14.48 -4.83
C GLY A 326 25.44 14.93 -5.96
N ILE A 327 25.22 14.46 -7.21
CA ILE A 327 26.11 14.82 -8.36
C ILE A 327 25.88 16.24 -8.89
N GLY A 328 24.78 16.89 -8.49
CA GLY A 328 24.39 18.19 -9.04
C GLY A 328 23.85 18.10 -10.46
N LYS A 329 23.64 19.26 -11.10
CA LYS A 329 23.05 19.39 -12.44
C LYS A 329 23.89 20.25 -13.39
N ALA A 330 25.21 20.33 -13.15
CA ALA A 330 26.13 21.06 -14.03
C ALA A 330 26.12 20.47 -15.44
N ASP A 331 26.42 21.29 -16.46
CA ASP A 331 26.42 20.83 -17.87
C ASP A 331 27.40 19.67 -18.10
N GLY A 332 28.55 19.65 -17.38
CA GLY A 332 29.50 18.54 -17.42
C GLY A 332 28.87 17.25 -16.93
N THR A 333 28.18 17.31 -15.78
CA THR A 333 27.47 16.17 -15.17
C THR A 333 26.34 15.67 -16.08
N ALA A 334 25.58 16.58 -16.69
CA ALA A 334 24.56 16.19 -17.65
C ALA A 334 25.15 15.47 -18.88
N ARG A 335 26.29 15.94 -19.43
CA ARG A 335 26.99 15.27 -20.52
C ARG A 335 27.53 13.90 -20.12
N MET A 336 28.10 13.77 -18.92
CA MET A 336 28.57 12.50 -18.37
C MET A 336 27.41 11.51 -18.25
N LEU A 337 26.27 11.93 -17.67
CA LEU A 337 25.08 11.07 -17.56
C LEU A 337 24.55 10.62 -18.91
N LYS A 338 24.51 11.51 -19.92
CA LYS A 338 24.11 11.15 -21.27
C LYS A 338 25.01 10.06 -21.86
N LEU A 339 26.33 10.21 -21.71
CA LEU A 339 27.28 9.20 -22.17
C LEU A 339 27.13 7.89 -21.44
N LEU A 340 26.92 7.94 -20.10
CA LEU A 340 26.67 6.76 -19.30
C LEU A 340 25.44 5.98 -19.81
N ILE A 341 24.31 6.64 -20.03
CA ILE A 341 23.08 6.00 -20.55
C ILE A 341 23.35 5.32 -21.92
N GLN A 342 24.10 5.96 -22.78
CA GLN A 342 24.38 5.44 -24.14
C GLN A 342 25.40 4.30 -24.17
N GLN A 343 26.28 4.20 -23.16
CA GLN A 343 27.45 3.31 -23.19
C GLN A 343 27.54 2.42 -21.94
N ALA A 344 26.49 2.36 -21.13
CA ALA A 344 26.50 1.60 -19.87
C ALA A 344 26.88 0.13 -20.11
N PRO A 345 27.98 -0.35 -19.52
CA PRO A 345 28.42 -1.73 -19.69
C PRO A 345 27.68 -2.71 -18.74
N ALA A 346 26.79 -2.20 -17.89
CA ALA A 346 26.07 -2.97 -16.88
C ALA A 346 24.71 -2.31 -16.56
N PRO A 347 23.77 -2.99 -15.88
CA PRO A 347 22.51 -2.42 -15.45
C PRO A 347 22.67 -1.14 -14.64
N LEU A 348 21.75 -0.19 -14.84
CA LEU A 348 21.76 1.12 -14.19
C LEU A 348 20.71 1.23 -13.07
N VAL A 349 21.13 1.88 -11.98
CA VAL A 349 20.21 2.44 -10.95
C VAL A 349 20.40 3.95 -10.96
N ILE A 350 19.33 4.69 -11.25
CA ILE A 350 19.36 6.15 -11.44
C ILE A 350 18.48 6.79 -10.35
N ASP A 351 19.08 7.72 -9.60
CA ASP A 351 18.47 8.35 -8.43
C ASP A 351 18.68 9.87 -8.41
N ALA A 352 17.94 10.57 -7.61
CA ALA A 352 18.16 11.95 -7.17
C ALA A 352 18.48 12.94 -8.32
N ASP A 353 19.67 13.59 -8.29
CA ASP A 353 20.05 14.62 -9.28
C ASP A 353 20.09 14.07 -10.72
N ALA A 354 20.40 12.78 -10.91
CA ALA A 354 20.35 12.16 -12.23
C ALA A 354 18.92 12.06 -12.77
N ILE A 355 17.92 11.76 -11.92
CA ILE A 355 16.49 11.80 -12.29
C ILE A 355 16.09 13.24 -12.66
N ASN A 356 16.57 14.24 -11.91
CA ASN A 356 16.29 15.64 -12.23
C ASN A 356 16.87 16.04 -13.59
N ILE A 357 18.09 15.60 -13.93
CA ILE A 357 18.70 15.81 -15.26
C ILE A 357 17.86 15.12 -16.36
N LEU A 358 17.39 13.90 -16.14
CA LEU A 358 16.51 13.20 -17.08
C LEU A 358 15.18 13.93 -17.28
N ALA A 359 14.61 14.49 -16.21
CA ALA A 359 13.36 15.26 -16.29
C ALA A 359 13.51 16.54 -17.13
N GLU A 360 14.70 17.16 -17.13
CA GLU A 360 15.06 18.30 -17.99
C GLU A 360 15.38 17.86 -19.44
N ASN A 361 15.73 16.58 -19.64
CA ASN A 361 16.16 16.02 -20.94
C ASN A 361 15.34 14.77 -21.31
N LYS A 362 14.02 14.89 -21.36
CA LYS A 362 13.07 13.76 -21.51
C LYS A 362 13.34 12.87 -22.74
N THR A 363 13.94 13.40 -23.78
CA THR A 363 14.31 12.61 -24.98
C THR A 363 15.36 11.54 -24.66
N TRP A 364 16.13 11.69 -23.59
CA TRP A 364 17.15 10.70 -23.22
C TRP A 364 16.53 9.44 -22.60
N LEU A 365 15.31 9.51 -22.10
CA LEU A 365 14.59 8.36 -21.57
C LEU A 365 14.46 7.21 -22.57
N ALA A 366 14.41 7.54 -23.88
CA ALA A 366 14.33 6.53 -24.94
C ALA A 366 15.63 5.71 -25.13
N PHE A 367 16.74 6.15 -24.53
CA PHE A 367 18.05 5.49 -24.63
C PHE A 367 18.41 4.73 -23.35
N LEU A 368 17.53 4.73 -22.33
CA LEU A 368 17.78 3.97 -21.12
C LEU A 368 17.90 2.47 -21.43
N PRO A 369 18.92 1.79 -20.92
CA PRO A 369 19.02 0.34 -21.03
C PRO A 369 17.79 -0.35 -20.42
N GLU A 370 17.32 -1.42 -21.05
CA GLU A 370 16.24 -2.25 -20.51
C GLU A 370 16.63 -2.78 -19.12
N GLY A 371 15.68 -2.78 -18.18
CA GLY A 371 15.91 -3.17 -16.79
C GLY A 371 16.55 -2.07 -15.93
N THR A 372 16.72 -0.84 -16.44
CA THR A 372 17.13 0.31 -15.60
C THR A 372 16.16 0.49 -14.43
N ILE A 373 16.69 0.74 -13.23
CA ILE A 373 15.92 1.05 -12.03
C ILE A 373 15.95 2.56 -11.80
N LEU A 374 14.77 3.16 -11.68
CA LEU A 374 14.59 4.56 -11.30
C LEU A 374 13.99 4.63 -9.89
N THR A 375 14.54 5.47 -9.03
CA THR A 375 14.11 5.60 -7.61
C THR A 375 13.61 7.01 -7.28
N PRO A 376 12.62 7.56 -8.02
CA PRO A 376 12.17 8.93 -7.82
C PRO A 376 11.35 9.08 -6.53
N HIS A 377 11.65 10.06 -5.71
CA HIS A 377 10.68 10.53 -4.73
C HIS A 377 9.52 11.30 -5.42
N PRO A 378 8.35 11.54 -4.77
CA PRO A 378 7.17 12.09 -5.45
C PRO A 378 7.41 13.35 -6.29
N LYS A 379 8.24 14.30 -5.82
CA LYS A 379 8.54 15.53 -6.58
C LYS A 379 9.43 15.30 -7.79
N GLU A 380 10.36 14.35 -7.72
CA GLU A 380 11.18 13.94 -8.88
C GLU A 380 10.32 13.22 -9.89
N PHE A 381 9.44 12.33 -9.44
CA PHE A 381 8.47 11.65 -10.30
C PHE A 381 7.57 12.66 -11.03
N ASP A 382 7.04 13.65 -10.34
CA ASP A 382 6.19 14.68 -10.94
C ASP A 382 6.92 15.49 -12.04
N ARG A 383 8.23 15.74 -11.89
CA ARG A 383 9.06 16.38 -12.93
C ARG A 383 9.27 15.45 -14.14
N LEU A 384 9.50 14.17 -13.88
CA LEU A 384 9.80 13.16 -14.90
C LEU A 384 8.56 12.77 -15.71
N ALA A 385 7.47 12.41 -15.03
CA ALA A 385 6.26 11.83 -15.62
C ALA A 385 5.07 12.78 -15.69
N GLY A 386 5.18 13.97 -15.07
CA GLY A 386 4.08 14.93 -14.93
C GLY A 386 3.35 14.79 -13.59
N LYS A 387 2.80 15.92 -13.13
CA LYS A 387 2.13 16.01 -11.83
C LYS A 387 0.98 15.01 -11.74
N ALA A 388 0.96 14.23 -10.65
CA ALA A 388 -0.13 13.34 -10.33
C ALA A 388 -1.26 14.09 -9.57
N ALA A 389 -2.51 13.71 -9.82
CA ALA A 389 -3.67 14.26 -9.14
C ALA A 389 -3.81 13.70 -7.72
N ASN A 390 -3.45 12.44 -7.53
CA ASN A 390 -3.50 11.71 -6.26
C ASN A 390 -2.52 10.51 -6.30
N ASP A 391 -2.48 9.70 -5.24
CA ASP A 391 -1.55 8.57 -5.14
C ASP A 391 -1.89 7.45 -6.11
N HIS A 392 -3.17 7.19 -6.35
CA HIS A 392 -3.59 6.23 -7.37
C HIS A 392 -3.15 6.66 -8.78
N ASP A 393 -3.34 7.92 -9.17
CA ASP A 393 -2.89 8.45 -10.47
C ASP A 393 -1.36 8.36 -10.59
N ARG A 394 -0.62 8.62 -9.49
CA ARG A 394 0.85 8.46 -9.46
C ARG A 394 1.25 7.01 -9.70
N LEU A 395 0.56 6.05 -9.05
CA LEU A 395 0.81 4.62 -9.25
C LEU A 395 0.57 4.21 -10.71
N MET A 396 -0.53 4.66 -11.33
CA MET A 396 -0.81 4.37 -12.73
C MET A 396 0.23 4.96 -13.69
N LYS A 397 0.63 6.22 -13.47
CA LYS A 397 1.70 6.86 -14.25
C LYS A 397 3.05 6.15 -14.08
N ALA A 398 3.36 5.67 -12.88
CA ALA A 398 4.59 4.91 -12.63
C ALA A 398 4.56 3.58 -13.39
N LYS A 399 3.44 2.86 -13.37
CA LYS A 399 3.24 1.62 -14.15
C LYS A 399 3.38 1.87 -15.66
N GLU A 400 2.75 2.91 -16.20
CA GLU A 400 2.85 3.30 -17.60
C GLU A 400 4.30 3.65 -18.00
N LEU A 401 4.99 4.41 -17.13
CA LEU A 401 6.39 4.79 -17.35
C LEU A 401 7.28 3.54 -17.36
N ALA A 402 7.13 2.65 -16.40
CA ALA A 402 7.89 1.41 -16.27
C ALA A 402 7.72 0.52 -17.52
N VAL A 403 6.48 0.32 -17.97
CA VAL A 403 6.18 -0.47 -19.18
C VAL A 403 6.78 0.17 -20.42
N ARG A 404 6.60 1.49 -20.61
CA ARG A 404 7.10 2.23 -21.78
C ARG A 404 8.62 2.19 -21.89
N LEU A 405 9.32 2.30 -20.75
CA LEU A 405 10.78 2.34 -20.71
C LEU A 405 11.40 0.95 -20.53
N LYS A 406 10.59 -0.08 -20.33
CA LYS A 406 11.04 -1.42 -19.90
C LYS A 406 11.96 -1.33 -18.68
N ALA A 407 11.60 -0.51 -17.72
CA ALA A 407 12.35 -0.16 -16.52
C ALA A 407 11.56 -0.52 -15.27
N VAL A 408 12.21 -0.45 -14.11
CA VAL A 408 11.59 -0.51 -12.78
C VAL A 408 11.50 0.92 -12.24
N VAL A 409 10.36 1.33 -11.71
CA VAL A 409 10.13 2.68 -11.17
C VAL A 409 9.60 2.60 -9.75
#